data_1bb53bd1c761efa9ec806853739c70c2
#
_entry.id   1bb53bd1c761efa9ec806853739c70c2
#
_cell.length_a   1.000
_cell.length_b   1.000
_cell.length_c   1.000
_cell.angle_alpha   90.00
_cell.angle_beta   90.00
_cell.angle_gamma   90.00
#
_symmetry.space_group_name_H-M   'P 1'
#
loop_
_entity.id
_entity.type
_entity.pdbx_description
1 polymer ?
#
loop_
_entity_poly.entity_id
_entity_poly.type
_entity_poly.pdbx_seq_one_letter_code
_entity_poly.pdbx_strand_id
1 'polypeptide(L)'
;MLSDLHSYFYLDAKDENGNTVKWTCEAGSPGALSRRGFKRGDIKLGDTIIVDGYRAKDGSHLMDARRVTLPNGRVVSGASAGDGGPDVNGRNP
;
A
#
# COMPACT_ATOMS: atom_id res chain seq x y z
N MET A 1 4.45 17.81 -15.92
CA MET A 1 4.67 16.41 -16.13
C MET A 1 3.88 15.60 -15.12
N LEU A 2 3.49 14.45 -15.48
CA LEU A 2 2.57 13.69 -14.68
C LEU A 2 3.24 12.60 -13.86
N SER A 3 4.50 12.80 -13.55
CA SER A 3 5.30 11.81 -12.84
C SER A 3 4.80 11.59 -11.41
N ASP A 4 3.97 12.50 -10.90
CA ASP A 4 3.57 12.43 -9.50
C ASP A 4 2.22 11.76 -9.30
N LEU A 5 1.70 11.12 -10.32
CA LEU A 5 0.46 10.39 -10.18
C LEU A 5 0.65 9.23 -9.21
N HIS A 6 -0.15 9.20 -8.19
CA HIS A 6 -0.12 8.13 -7.22
C HIS A 6 -1.22 7.12 -7.53
N SER A 7 -1.03 5.93 -7.03
CA SER A 7 -2.04 4.88 -7.10
C SER A 7 -2.78 4.82 -5.78
N TYR A 8 -4.04 4.43 -5.85
CA TYR A 8 -4.84 4.25 -4.65
C TYR A 8 -5.51 2.90 -4.71
N PHE A 9 -5.60 2.26 -3.57
CA PHE A 9 -6.44 1.07 -3.46
C PHE A 9 -7.13 1.11 -2.11
N TYR A 10 -8.17 0.29 -1.98
CA TYR A 10 -9.05 0.35 -0.83
C TYR A 10 -9.16 -1.03 -0.22
N LEU A 11 -9.25 -1.07 1.10
CA LEU A 11 -9.48 -2.32 1.78
C LEU A 11 -10.39 -2.11 2.98
N ASP A 12 -11.03 -3.18 3.39
CA ASP A 12 -11.82 -3.21 4.60
C ASP A 12 -11.02 -3.92 5.67
N ALA A 13 -10.98 -3.32 6.85
CA ALA A 13 -10.28 -3.92 7.98
C ALA A 13 -11.15 -3.82 9.20
N LYS A 14 -10.97 -4.73 10.13
CA LYS A 14 -11.69 -4.65 11.41
C LYS A 14 -10.93 -3.74 12.35
N ASP A 15 -11.67 -2.88 13.03
CA ASP A 15 -11.08 -2.08 14.09
C ASP A 15 -11.10 -2.90 15.40
N GLU A 16 -10.63 -2.28 16.47
CA GLU A 16 -10.54 -2.96 17.75
C GLU A 16 -11.90 -3.33 18.33
N ASN A 17 -12.96 -2.72 17.85
CA ASN A 17 -14.32 -3.03 18.29
C ASN A 17 -15.01 -4.03 17.37
N GLY A 18 -14.33 -4.54 16.37
CA GLY A 18 -14.89 -5.49 15.43
C GLY A 18 -15.69 -4.86 14.31
N ASN A 19 -15.70 -3.54 14.21
CA ASN A 19 -16.41 -2.86 13.13
C ASN A 19 -15.57 -2.84 11.88
N THR A 20 -16.21 -2.97 10.72
CA THR A 20 -15.51 -2.89 9.45
C THR A 20 -15.29 -1.44 9.08
N VAL A 21 -14.04 -1.11 8.79
CA VAL A 21 -13.63 0.24 8.42
C VAL A 21 -12.96 0.19 7.05
N LYS A 22 -13.37 1.11 6.18
CA LYS A 22 -12.75 1.21 4.87
C LYS A 22 -11.50 2.09 4.96
N TRP A 23 -10.40 1.56 4.47
CA TRP A 23 -9.14 2.29 4.40
C TRP A 23 -8.83 2.65 2.97
N THR A 24 -8.34 3.87 2.77
CA THR A 24 -7.77 4.30 1.50
C THR A 24 -6.27 4.20 1.63
N CYS A 25 -5.65 3.46 0.73
CA CYS A 25 -4.21 3.26 0.75
C CYS A 25 -3.60 3.98 -0.44
N GLU A 26 -2.73 4.92 -0.16
CA GLU A 26 -2.00 5.65 -1.20
C GLU A 26 -0.66 4.98 -1.42
N ALA A 27 -0.32 4.76 -2.66
CA ALA A 27 0.92 4.10 -3.04
C ALA A 27 1.60 4.91 -4.14
N GLY A 28 2.75 4.47 -4.58
CA GLY A 28 3.49 5.14 -5.63
C GLY A 28 2.79 5.09 -6.97
N SER A 29 3.41 5.70 -7.97
CA SER A 29 2.86 5.69 -9.32
C SER A 29 2.83 4.27 -9.87
N PRO A 30 1.94 3.99 -10.84
CA PRO A 30 1.90 2.65 -11.42
C PRO A 30 3.24 2.19 -11.97
N GLY A 31 3.99 3.10 -12.58
CA GLY A 31 5.31 2.74 -13.11
C GLY A 31 6.30 2.37 -12.02
N ALA A 32 6.31 3.14 -10.93
CA ALA A 32 7.21 2.84 -9.82
C ALA A 32 6.85 1.51 -9.17
N LEU A 33 5.55 1.27 -8.97
CA LEU A 33 5.10 0.01 -8.36
C LEU A 33 5.44 -1.17 -9.24
N SER A 34 5.22 -1.03 -10.54
CA SER A 34 5.51 -2.11 -11.48
C SER A 34 6.99 -2.50 -11.47
N ARG A 35 7.86 -1.50 -11.40
CA ARG A 35 9.30 -1.77 -11.33
C ARG A 35 9.68 -2.51 -10.06
N ARG A 36 8.87 -2.41 -9.02
CA ARG A 36 9.11 -3.09 -7.75
C ARG A 36 8.31 -4.38 -7.62
N GLY A 37 7.68 -4.80 -8.71
CA GLY A 37 6.98 -6.07 -8.74
C GLY A 37 5.53 -6.04 -8.28
N PHE A 38 4.96 -4.86 -8.12
CA PHE A 38 3.57 -4.71 -7.69
C PHE A 38 2.77 -4.20 -8.89
N LYS A 39 1.99 -5.08 -9.48
CA LYS A 39 1.28 -4.77 -10.71
C LYS A 39 -0.21 -4.80 -10.48
N ARG A 40 -0.93 -4.09 -11.36
CA ARG A 40 -2.37 -4.19 -11.39
C ARG A 40 -2.73 -5.66 -11.60
N GLY A 41 -3.64 -6.17 -10.94
CA GLY A 41 -4.00 -7.57 -11.02
C GLY A 41 -3.38 -8.44 -9.94
N ASP A 42 -2.38 -7.93 -9.23
CA ASP A 42 -1.85 -8.64 -8.08
C ASP A 42 -2.84 -8.64 -6.91
N ILE A 43 -3.78 -7.69 -6.91
CA ILE A 43 -4.85 -7.61 -5.93
C ILE A 43 -6.17 -7.62 -6.66
N LYS A 44 -7.09 -8.45 -6.20
CA LYS A 44 -8.43 -8.55 -6.77
C LYS A 44 -9.45 -8.42 -5.66
N LEU A 45 -10.66 -8.05 -6.03
CA LEU A 45 -11.74 -7.97 -5.06
C LEU A 45 -11.88 -9.30 -4.32
N GLY A 46 -12.00 -9.22 -3.01
CA GLY A 46 -12.12 -10.39 -2.17
C GLY A 46 -10.80 -10.92 -1.65
N ASP A 47 -9.68 -10.43 -2.17
CA ASP A 47 -8.38 -10.86 -1.69
C ASP A 47 -8.13 -10.33 -0.28
N THR A 48 -7.40 -11.10 0.50
CA THR A 48 -6.91 -10.66 1.82
C THR A 48 -5.46 -10.25 1.66
N ILE A 49 -5.14 -9.03 2.07
CA ILE A 49 -3.79 -8.50 2.01
C ILE A 49 -3.45 -7.85 3.35
N ILE A 50 -2.17 -7.64 3.57
CA ILE A 50 -1.69 -6.91 4.74
C ILE A 50 -0.94 -5.69 4.23
N VAL A 51 -1.30 -4.53 4.75
CA VAL A 51 -0.66 -3.28 4.35
C VAL A 51 -0.02 -2.65 5.56
N ASP A 52 1.27 -2.39 5.46
CA ASP A 52 2.03 -1.66 6.47
C ASP A 52 2.37 -0.29 5.93
N GLY A 53 2.25 0.72 6.77
CA GLY A 53 2.56 2.06 6.34
C GLY A 53 2.26 3.08 7.42
N TYR A 54 2.08 4.30 6.99
CA TYR A 54 1.87 5.42 7.90
C TYR A 54 0.47 5.96 7.75
N ARG A 55 -0.22 6.11 8.87
CA ARG A 55 -1.55 6.67 8.88
C ARG A 55 -1.48 8.19 8.70
N ALA A 56 -2.49 8.76 8.07
CA ALA A 56 -2.60 10.20 7.93
C ALA A 56 -2.60 10.86 9.30
N LYS A 57 -1.94 11.99 9.39
CA LYS A 57 -1.76 12.68 10.67
C LYS A 57 -3.05 13.22 11.24
N ASP A 58 -4.04 13.46 10.40
CA ASP A 58 -5.32 13.96 10.86
C ASP A 58 -6.21 12.86 11.46
N GLY A 59 -5.71 11.62 11.49
CA GLY A 59 -6.45 10.50 12.06
C GLY A 59 -7.46 9.87 11.14
N SER A 60 -7.58 10.34 9.91
CA SER A 60 -8.50 9.72 8.95
C SER A 60 -8.03 8.33 8.57
N HIS A 61 -8.92 7.57 7.92
CA HIS A 61 -8.60 6.21 7.47
C HIS A 61 -7.93 6.24 6.10
N LEU A 62 -6.85 6.98 6.05
CA LEU A 62 -5.99 7.13 4.89
C LEU A 62 -4.58 6.77 5.33
N MET A 63 -3.90 5.95 4.55
CA MET A 63 -2.54 5.59 4.88
C MET A 63 -1.64 5.65 3.67
N ASP A 64 -0.37 5.91 3.93
CA ASP A 64 0.69 5.84 2.94
C ASP A 64 1.21 4.41 2.98
N ALA A 65 0.89 3.62 1.97
CA ALA A 65 1.24 2.21 1.94
C ALA A 65 2.72 2.06 1.62
N ARG A 66 3.45 1.43 2.51
CA ARG A 66 4.90 1.25 2.33
C ARG A 66 5.23 -0.18 1.96
N ARG A 67 4.48 -1.13 2.47
CA ARG A 67 4.72 -2.54 2.22
C ARG A 67 3.37 -3.24 2.13
N VAL A 68 3.22 -4.09 1.13
CA VAL A 68 1.98 -4.83 0.93
C VAL A 68 2.32 -6.32 0.85
N THR A 69 1.66 -7.12 1.67
CA THR A 69 1.77 -8.57 1.59
C THR A 69 0.60 -9.07 0.77
N LEU A 70 0.91 -9.69 -0.35
CA LEU A 70 -0.07 -10.19 -1.30
C LEU A 70 -0.67 -11.51 -0.81
N PRO A 71 -1.79 -11.95 -1.41
CA PRO A 71 -2.43 -13.19 -0.96
C PRO A 71 -1.53 -14.41 -1.01
N ASN A 72 -0.57 -14.44 -1.92
CA ASN A 72 0.37 -15.57 -2.03
C ASN A 72 1.54 -15.46 -1.04
N GLY A 73 1.55 -14.44 -0.19
CA GLY A 73 2.61 -14.24 0.78
C GLY A 73 3.76 -13.39 0.27
N ARG A 74 3.79 -13.04 -1.00
CA ARG A 74 4.85 -12.22 -1.55
C ARG A 74 4.71 -10.78 -1.03
N VAL A 75 5.82 -10.19 -0.64
CA VAL A 75 5.83 -8.83 -0.10
C VAL A 75 6.37 -7.88 -1.16
N VAL A 76 5.65 -6.81 -1.42
CA VAL A 76 6.04 -5.82 -2.41
C VAL A 76 6.06 -4.44 -1.78
N SER A 77 6.81 -3.54 -2.36
CA SER A 77 6.87 -2.16 -1.90
C SER A 77 5.72 -1.36 -2.50
N GLY A 78 5.03 -0.59 -1.65
CA GLY A 78 4.03 0.35 -2.12
C GLY A 78 4.55 1.77 -2.21
N ALA A 79 5.83 2.00 -1.93
CA ALA A 79 6.38 3.34 -1.87
C ALA A 79 6.62 3.92 -3.26
N SER A 80 6.59 5.24 -3.36
CA SER A 80 6.95 5.94 -4.57
C SER A 80 8.44 5.81 -4.84
N ALA A 81 8.82 5.92 -6.10
CA ALA A 81 10.23 6.01 -6.46
C ALA A 81 10.82 7.25 -5.80
N GLY A 82 11.96 7.09 -5.17
CA GLY A 82 12.63 8.21 -4.52
C GLY A 82 12.04 8.60 -3.18
N ASP A 83 11.13 7.82 -2.67
CA ASP A 83 10.40 8.12 -1.44
C ASP A 83 11.23 7.82 -0.19
N GLY A 84 12.26 7.01 -0.32
CA GLY A 84 13.09 6.67 0.81
C GLY A 84 12.42 5.74 1.79
N GLY A 85 11.31 5.14 1.45
CA GLY A 85 10.64 4.22 2.34
C GLY A 85 11.41 2.93 2.54
N PRO A 86 10.96 2.09 3.47
CA PRO A 86 11.63 0.82 3.71
C PRO A 86 11.56 -0.07 2.47
N ASP A 87 12.58 -0.85 2.25
CA ASP A 87 12.55 -1.80 1.16
C ASP A 87 11.70 -3.01 1.56
N VAL A 88 11.54 -3.94 0.62
CA VAL A 88 10.67 -5.08 0.86
C VAL A 88 11.22 -6.03 1.93
N ASN A 89 12.47 -5.89 2.27
CA ASN A 89 13.09 -6.69 3.34
C ASN A 89 12.96 -6.03 4.70
N GLY A 90 12.33 -4.88 4.76
CA GLY A 90 12.14 -4.17 6.01
C GLY A 90 13.29 -3.31 6.44
N ARG A 91 14.31 -3.17 5.62
CA ARG A 91 15.44 -2.32 5.95
C ARG A 91 15.19 -0.93 5.40
N ASN A 92 15.63 0.05 6.14
CA ASN A 92 15.58 1.42 5.66
C ASN A 92 16.80 1.69 4.80
N PRO A 93 16.60 2.45 3.75
CA PRO A 93 17.72 2.86 2.92
C PRO A 93 18.74 3.66 3.71
#